data_76be96332a3e2492f0d9e1bb089638f7
#
_entry.id   76be96332a3e2492f0d9e1bb089638f7
#
_cell.length_a   1.000
_cell.length_b   1.000
_cell.length_c   1.000
_cell.angle_alpha   90.00
_cell.angle_beta   90.00
_cell.angle_gamma   90.00
#
_symmetry.space_group_name_H-M   'P 1'
#
loop_
_entity.id
_entity.type
_entity.pdbx_description
1 polymer ?
#
loop_
_entity_poly.entity_id
_entity_poly.type
_entity_poly.pdbx_seq_one_letter_code
_entity_poly.pdbx_strand_id
1 'polypeptide(L)'
;ADHSVVTTCAYCGVGCAFKAEMHGEEVVRMVPYKDGKANHGHSCVKGRFAWGYANHKERILKPMVREKITDPWREVSWEEAIARTASEFRRIQQQHGRGAIGGITSPRCTDEETFLVQKLVRGGFRNNNVDTCARVCHSPTGYGLSSTLGTSAGTQDFDSVEETDIMVLIGANPTDAHPVFASRMKQRLREGAKIIVIDPRATVRVRSPHIEAAYHLPLLPGTNVAMLTGLAHVIVTEGL
;
A
#
# COMPACT_ATOMS: atom_id res chain seq x y z
N ALA A 1 12.32 25.25 11.44
CA ALA A 1 12.40 23.91 12.05
C ALA A 1 13.49 23.91 13.10
N ASP A 2 13.23 23.26 14.20
CA ASP A 2 14.20 23.09 15.30
C ASP A 2 14.85 21.69 15.30
N HIS A 3 14.18 20.71 14.69
CA HIS A 3 14.73 19.36 14.48
C HIS A 3 14.12 18.70 13.24
N SER A 4 14.60 17.51 12.93
CA SER A 4 14.03 16.72 11.84
C SER A 4 13.96 15.23 12.19
N VAL A 5 12.95 14.54 11.66
CA VAL A 5 12.73 13.10 11.83
C VAL A 5 12.69 12.43 10.46
N VAL A 6 13.43 11.34 10.29
CA VAL A 6 13.32 10.53 9.08
C VAL A 6 12.05 9.68 9.16
N THR A 7 11.23 9.75 8.13
CA THR A 7 9.95 9.04 8.06
C THR A 7 9.66 8.53 6.66
N THR A 8 8.68 7.67 6.52
CA THR A 8 8.21 7.14 5.25
C THR A 8 6.93 7.85 4.81
N CYS A 9 6.83 8.15 3.52
CA CYS A 9 5.63 8.74 2.93
C CYS A 9 4.41 7.81 3.10
N ALA A 10 3.29 8.37 3.55
CA ALA A 10 2.07 7.61 3.84
C ALA A 10 1.21 7.31 2.59
N TYR A 11 1.59 7.76 1.38
CA TYR A 11 0.66 7.76 0.26
C TYR A 11 0.66 6.48 -0.57
N CYS A 12 1.80 5.99 -1.04
CA CYS A 12 1.82 4.84 -1.94
C CYS A 12 2.93 3.84 -1.61
N GLY A 13 2.84 2.65 -2.22
CA GLY A 13 3.75 1.53 -1.99
C GLY A 13 5.20 1.74 -2.46
N VAL A 14 5.56 2.88 -3.07
CA VAL A 14 6.96 3.19 -3.36
C VAL A 14 7.79 3.28 -2.08
N GLY A 15 7.19 3.73 -0.95
CA GLY A 15 7.90 3.83 0.31
C GLY A 15 8.98 4.93 0.35
N CYS A 16 8.73 6.05 -0.30
CA CYS A 16 9.67 7.18 -0.33
C CYS A 16 10.02 7.66 1.08
N ALA A 17 11.31 7.77 1.37
CA ALA A 17 11.80 8.33 2.62
C ALA A 17 11.90 9.86 2.55
N PHE A 18 11.52 10.51 3.64
CA PHE A 18 11.57 11.96 3.83
C PHE A 18 12.20 12.32 5.17
N LYS A 19 12.77 13.50 5.24
CA LYS A 19 13.01 14.22 6.50
C LYS A 19 11.81 15.13 6.73
N ALA A 20 11.02 14.85 7.75
CA ALA A 20 10.03 15.76 8.28
C ALA A 20 10.77 16.81 9.13
N GLU A 21 10.78 18.03 8.68
CA GLU A 21 11.30 19.16 9.46
C GLU A 21 10.21 19.65 10.39
N MET A 22 10.52 19.72 11.67
CA MET A 22 9.58 19.95 12.74
C MET A 22 9.83 21.30 13.42
N HIS A 23 8.76 21.89 13.94
CA HIS A 23 8.81 22.94 14.94
C HIS A 23 7.97 22.48 16.14
N GLY A 24 8.63 22.14 17.24
CA GLY A 24 7.97 21.38 18.30
C GLY A 24 7.39 20.06 17.75
N GLU A 25 6.09 19.87 17.91
CA GLU A 25 5.38 18.69 17.38
C GLU A 25 4.75 18.91 15.99
N GLU A 26 4.90 20.08 15.40
CA GLU A 26 4.32 20.40 14.10
C GLU A 26 5.29 20.13 12.95
N VAL A 27 4.81 19.47 11.90
CA VAL A 27 5.53 19.33 10.63
C VAL A 27 5.47 20.67 9.90
N VAL A 28 6.64 21.25 9.57
CA VAL A 28 6.72 22.50 8.81
C VAL A 28 7.16 22.30 7.36
N ARG A 29 7.86 21.19 7.08
CA ARG A 29 8.28 20.87 5.71
C ARG A 29 8.63 19.38 5.57
N MET A 30 8.36 18.82 4.39
CA MET A 30 8.80 17.49 4.00
C MET A 30 9.91 17.59 2.96
N VAL A 31 11.09 17.11 3.28
CA VAL A 31 12.27 17.13 2.41
C VAL A 31 12.61 15.69 1.99
N PRO A 32 12.70 15.38 0.68
CA PRO A 32 13.08 14.04 0.25
C PRO A 32 14.44 13.64 0.81
N TYR A 33 14.50 12.44 1.39
CA TYR A 33 15.73 11.94 1.99
C TYR A 33 16.62 11.32 0.92
N LYS A 34 17.85 11.82 0.77
CA LYS A 34 18.76 11.39 -0.30
C LYS A 34 19.18 9.93 -0.17
N ASP A 35 19.35 9.45 1.07
CA ASP A 35 19.77 8.08 1.36
C ASP A 35 18.57 7.11 1.45
N GLY A 36 17.38 7.56 1.07
CA GLY A 36 16.19 6.72 0.98
C GLY A 36 16.32 5.71 -0.15
N LYS A 37 16.37 4.42 0.17
CA LYS A 37 16.62 3.33 -0.78
C LYS A 37 15.60 3.23 -1.91
N ALA A 38 14.34 3.57 -1.65
CA ALA A 38 13.28 3.50 -2.67
C ALA A 38 13.24 4.74 -3.58
N ASN A 39 13.63 5.90 -3.09
CA ASN A 39 13.43 7.16 -3.80
C ASN A 39 14.70 7.97 -4.09
N HIS A 40 15.86 7.66 -3.50
CA HIS A 40 17.14 8.34 -3.75
C HIS A 40 17.02 9.87 -3.81
N GLY A 41 16.27 10.46 -2.89
CA GLY A 41 16.03 11.91 -2.85
C GLY A 41 14.95 12.41 -3.83
N HIS A 42 14.32 11.55 -4.62
CA HIS A 42 13.19 11.93 -5.46
C HIS A 42 11.88 11.98 -4.67
N SER A 43 10.90 12.72 -5.16
CA SER A 43 9.57 12.77 -4.59
C SER A 43 8.52 13.18 -5.63
N CYS A 44 7.29 12.76 -5.39
CA CYS A 44 6.16 13.30 -6.11
C CYS A 44 5.51 14.45 -5.30
N VAL A 45 4.57 15.14 -5.93
CA VAL A 45 3.82 16.24 -5.32
C VAL A 45 3.10 15.84 -4.01
N LYS A 46 2.58 14.62 -3.93
CA LYS A 46 1.84 14.16 -2.74
C LYS A 46 2.72 14.11 -1.49
N GLY A 47 3.84 13.38 -1.55
CA GLY A 47 4.77 13.29 -0.41
C GLY A 47 5.41 14.64 -0.07
N ARG A 48 5.64 15.49 -1.08
CA ARG A 48 6.28 16.79 -0.90
C ARG A 48 5.37 17.81 -0.25
N PHE A 49 4.09 17.86 -0.58
CA PHE A 49 3.21 18.97 -0.25
C PHE A 49 1.88 18.59 0.42
N ALA A 50 1.44 17.35 0.32
CA ALA A 50 0.13 16.94 0.83
C ALA A 50 0.18 16.34 2.25
N TRP A 51 1.05 16.83 3.10
CA TRP A 51 1.24 16.39 4.49
C TRP A 51 0.42 17.19 5.52
N GLY A 52 -0.33 18.20 5.06
CA GLY A 52 -1.12 19.07 5.95
C GLY A 52 -2.12 18.34 6.85
N TYR A 53 -2.50 17.10 6.52
CA TYR A 53 -3.33 16.26 7.39
C TYR A 53 -2.66 16.01 8.75
N ALA A 54 -1.32 16.02 8.83
CA ALA A 54 -0.60 15.77 10.09
C ALA A 54 -0.88 16.84 11.14
N ASN A 55 -1.01 18.11 10.70
CA ASN A 55 -1.24 19.26 11.57
C ASN A 55 -2.70 19.78 11.48
N HIS A 56 -3.61 19.04 10.86
CA HIS A 56 -4.97 19.54 10.64
C HIS A 56 -5.72 19.72 11.97
N LYS A 57 -6.36 20.87 12.13
CA LYS A 57 -7.09 21.22 13.38
C LYS A 57 -8.21 20.26 13.77
N GLU A 58 -8.76 19.53 12.80
CA GLU A 58 -9.81 18.54 13.04
C GLU A 58 -9.28 17.14 13.35
N ARG A 59 -7.96 16.97 13.55
CA ARG A 59 -7.43 15.67 14.01
C ARG A 59 -8.01 15.33 15.38
N ILE A 60 -8.44 14.08 15.50
CA ILE A 60 -8.88 13.53 16.79
C ILE A 60 -7.62 13.22 17.62
N LEU A 61 -7.39 14.01 18.67
CA LEU A 61 -6.22 13.89 19.55
C LEU A 61 -6.54 13.20 20.88
N LYS A 62 -7.82 13.00 21.18
CA LYS A 62 -8.30 12.35 22.42
C LYS A 62 -9.32 11.28 22.08
N PRO A 63 -9.44 10.24 22.90
CA PRO A 63 -10.49 9.25 22.74
C PRO A 63 -11.87 9.89 22.82
N MET A 64 -12.80 9.37 22.04
CA MET A 64 -14.17 9.84 22.01
C MET A 64 -15.14 8.66 22.09
N VAL A 65 -16.21 8.81 22.85
CA VAL A 65 -17.27 7.80 23.00
C VAL A 65 -18.64 8.39 22.71
N ARG A 66 -19.58 7.55 22.32
CA ARG A 66 -21.01 7.85 22.23
C ARG A 66 -21.82 6.61 22.59
N GLU A 67 -23.04 6.78 23.05
CA GLU A 67 -23.91 5.65 23.41
C GLU A 67 -24.63 5.07 22.19
N LYS A 68 -25.18 5.94 21.35
CA LYS A 68 -25.87 5.57 20.11
C LYS A 68 -25.23 6.24 18.91
N ILE A 69 -25.45 5.69 17.74
CA ILE A 69 -24.91 6.22 16.49
C ILE A 69 -25.37 7.66 16.20
N THR A 70 -26.52 8.05 16.72
CA THR A 70 -27.12 9.38 16.58
C THR A 70 -26.65 10.38 17.62
N ASP A 71 -25.99 9.92 18.69
CA ASP A 71 -25.55 10.79 19.77
C ASP A 71 -24.29 11.56 19.39
N PRO A 72 -24.07 12.76 19.93
CA PRO A 72 -22.84 13.49 19.74
C PRO A 72 -21.67 12.73 20.39
N TRP A 73 -20.49 12.90 19.81
CA TRP A 73 -19.27 12.38 20.40
C TRP A 73 -18.88 13.17 21.65
N ARG A 74 -18.46 12.47 22.71
CA ARG A 74 -17.94 13.02 23.97
C ARG A 74 -16.48 12.61 24.13
N GLU A 75 -15.59 13.58 24.35
CA GLU A 75 -14.20 13.31 24.74
C GLU A 75 -14.14 12.62 26.10
N VAL A 76 -13.25 11.65 26.25
CA VAL A 76 -13.01 10.89 27.47
C VAL A 76 -11.52 10.68 27.71
N SER A 77 -11.16 10.22 28.90
CA SER A 77 -9.79 9.80 29.17
C SER A 77 -9.45 8.47 28.48
N TRP A 78 -8.18 8.16 28.32
CA TRP A 78 -7.73 6.87 27.82
C TRP A 78 -8.17 5.72 28.71
N GLU A 79 -8.16 5.90 30.03
CA GLU A 79 -8.61 4.91 31.00
C GLU A 79 -10.09 4.56 30.80
N GLU A 80 -10.95 5.58 30.63
CA GLU A 80 -12.38 5.38 30.38
C GLU A 80 -12.60 4.67 29.04
N ALA A 81 -11.92 5.11 27.97
CA ALA A 81 -12.05 4.52 26.65
C ALA A 81 -11.63 3.04 26.62
N ILE A 82 -10.50 2.73 27.23
CA ILE A 82 -9.97 1.35 27.28
C ILE A 82 -10.87 0.46 28.15
N ALA A 83 -11.29 0.94 29.32
CA ALA A 83 -12.20 0.20 30.21
C ALA A 83 -13.52 -0.13 29.53
N ARG A 84 -14.12 0.84 28.86
CA ARG A 84 -15.35 0.66 28.09
C ARG A 84 -15.18 -0.34 26.96
N THR A 85 -14.14 -0.19 26.14
CA THR A 85 -13.84 -1.10 25.03
C THR A 85 -13.63 -2.54 25.54
N ALA A 86 -12.85 -2.71 26.61
CA ALA A 86 -12.62 -4.02 27.20
C ALA A 86 -13.90 -4.67 27.79
N SER A 87 -14.76 -3.87 28.43
CA SER A 87 -16.03 -4.36 28.98
C SER A 87 -16.99 -4.80 27.87
N GLU A 88 -17.08 -4.04 26.78
CA GLU A 88 -17.93 -4.39 25.64
C GLU A 88 -17.44 -5.65 24.91
N PHE A 89 -16.15 -5.79 24.70
CA PHE A 89 -15.60 -7.02 24.13
C PHE A 89 -15.89 -8.25 25.02
N ARG A 90 -15.75 -8.12 26.34
CA ARG A 90 -16.10 -9.20 27.26
C ARG A 90 -17.60 -9.55 27.21
N ARG A 91 -18.45 -8.53 27.19
CA ARG A 91 -19.91 -8.69 27.07
C ARG A 91 -20.29 -9.44 25.79
N ILE A 92 -19.73 -9.02 24.65
CA ILE A 92 -19.97 -9.68 23.35
C ILE A 92 -19.50 -11.14 23.38
N GLN A 93 -18.32 -11.41 23.91
CA GLN A 93 -17.81 -12.78 24.00
C GLN A 93 -18.65 -13.67 24.94
N GLN A 94 -19.16 -13.11 26.03
CA GLN A 94 -20.05 -13.83 26.94
C GLN A 94 -21.40 -14.18 26.29
N GLN A 95 -21.94 -13.28 25.49
CA GLN A 95 -23.22 -13.44 24.83
C GLN A 95 -23.17 -14.32 23.57
N HIS A 96 -22.08 -14.21 22.79
CA HIS A 96 -22.00 -14.76 21.43
C HIS A 96 -20.79 -15.69 21.22
N GLY A 97 -19.99 -15.93 22.25
CA GLY A 97 -18.80 -16.77 22.17
C GLY A 97 -17.55 -16.02 21.66
N ARG A 98 -16.42 -16.72 21.78
CA ARG A 98 -15.10 -16.15 21.44
C ARG A 98 -14.96 -15.77 19.96
N GLY A 99 -15.63 -16.48 19.07
CA GLY A 99 -15.59 -16.25 17.63
C GLY A 99 -16.34 -14.99 17.14
N ALA A 100 -17.07 -14.31 18.02
CA ALA A 100 -17.87 -13.14 17.66
C ALA A 100 -17.04 -11.86 17.42
N ILE A 101 -15.76 -11.87 17.75
CA ILE A 101 -14.86 -10.73 17.59
C ILE A 101 -13.73 -11.11 16.63
N GLY A 102 -13.39 -10.21 15.75
CA GLY A 102 -12.25 -10.34 14.86
C GLY A 102 -11.43 -9.06 14.78
N GLY A 103 -10.32 -9.10 14.06
CA GLY A 103 -9.45 -7.96 13.78
C GLY A 103 -9.07 -7.89 12.31
N ILE A 104 -9.05 -6.69 11.76
CA ILE A 104 -8.58 -6.44 10.39
C ILE A 104 -7.52 -5.34 10.45
N THR A 105 -6.38 -5.59 9.82
CA THR A 105 -5.30 -4.61 9.66
C THR A 105 -5.25 -4.05 8.25
N SER A 106 -4.35 -3.10 8.04
CA SER A 106 -4.15 -2.46 6.74
C SER A 106 -2.66 -2.45 6.38
N PRO A 107 -2.27 -2.45 5.10
CA PRO A 107 -0.89 -2.25 4.67
C PRO A 107 -0.39 -0.82 4.94
N ARG A 108 -1.26 0.06 5.44
CA ARG A 108 -0.90 1.40 5.91
C ARG A 108 -0.58 1.47 7.39
N CYS A 109 -0.75 0.35 8.10
CA CYS A 109 -0.31 0.19 9.48
C CYS A 109 1.19 -0.13 9.51
N THR A 110 1.85 0.19 10.61
CA THR A 110 3.20 -0.31 10.88
C THR A 110 3.18 -1.81 11.19
N ASP A 111 4.33 -2.45 11.12
CA ASP A 111 4.45 -3.87 11.48
C ASP A 111 4.09 -4.10 12.95
N GLU A 112 4.44 -3.15 13.83
CA GLU A 112 4.10 -3.18 15.25
C GLU A 112 2.58 -3.13 15.47
N GLU A 113 1.86 -2.25 14.77
CA GLU A 113 0.39 -2.17 14.85
C GLU A 113 -0.26 -3.45 14.38
N THR A 114 0.20 -4.01 13.26
CA THR A 114 -0.29 -5.27 12.71
C THR A 114 -0.03 -6.43 13.67
N PHE A 115 1.17 -6.51 14.25
CA PHE A 115 1.50 -7.51 15.26
C PHE A 115 0.62 -7.39 16.50
N LEU A 116 0.38 -6.17 17.00
CA LEU A 116 -0.44 -5.94 18.19
C LEU A 116 -1.90 -6.34 17.98
N VAL A 117 -2.48 -6.06 16.81
CA VAL A 117 -3.84 -6.52 16.49
C VAL A 117 -3.90 -8.05 16.46
N GLN A 118 -2.93 -8.71 15.82
CA GLN A 118 -2.85 -10.16 15.79
C GLN A 118 -2.70 -10.75 17.20
N LYS A 119 -1.84 -10.15 18.04
CA LYS A 119 -1.63 -10.54 19.43
C LYS A 119 -2.90 -10.37 20.27
N LEU A 120 -3.63 -9.27 20.08
CA LEU A 120 -4.90 -9.03 20.77
C LEU A 120 -5.96 -10.08 20.40
N VAL A 121 -6.12 -10.37 19.12
CA VAL A 121 -7.12 -11.35 18.66
C VAL A 121 -6.76 -12.75 19.13
N ARG A 122 -5.52 -13.18 18.95
CA ARG A 122 -5.10 -14.54 19.34
C ARG A 122 -4.94 -14.72 20.84
N GLY A 123 -4.25 -13.79 21.52
CA GLY A 123 -3.99 -13.86 22.96
C GLY A 123 -5.14 -13.36 23.81
N GLY A 124 -5.72 -12.22 23.47
CA GLY A 124 -6.81 -11.58 24.23
C GLY A 124 -8.17 -12.24 23.97
N PHE A 125 -8.60 -12.30 22.71
CA PHE A 125 -9.90 -12.89 22.35
C PHE A 125 -9.87 -14.39 22.21
N ARG A 126 -8.69 -14.99 22.11
CA ARG A 126 -8.47 -16.45 22.01
C ARG A 126 -9.18 -17.09 20.82
N ASN A 127 -9.07 -16.45 19.66
CA ASN A 127 -9.51 -16.96 18.37
C ASN A 127 -8.50 -16.58 17.27
N ASN A 128 -8.74 -17.00 16.03
CA ASN A 128 -7.87 -16.69 14.90
C ASN A 128 -8.59 -15.86 13.82
N ASN A 129 -9.62 -15.11 14.18
CA ASN A 129 -10.37 -14.25 13.27
C ASN A 129 -9.60 -12.92 13.02
N VAL A 130 -8.42 -13.04 12.47
CA VAL A 130 -7.56 -11.90 12.15
C VAL A 130 -7.12 -11.98 10.70
N ASP A 131 -7.25 -10.89 9.97
CA ASP A 131 -6.88 -10.79 8.57
C ASP A 131 -6.42 -9.36 8.24
N THR A 132 -6.08 -9.15 6.99
CA THR A 132 -5.63 -7.86 6.47
C THR A 132 -6.28 -7.57 5.11
N CYS A 133 -6.21 -6.33 4.66
CA CYS A 133 -6.70 -5.92 3.34
C CYS A 133 -6.09 -6.74 2.19
N ALA A 134 -4.90 -7.32 2.37
CA ALA A 134 -4.25 -8.19 1.40
C ALA A 134 -5.11 -9.39 0.97
N ARG A 135 -6.06 -9.83 1.83
CA ARG A 135 -6.98 -10.93 1.52
C ARG A 135 -7.68 -10.75 0.18
N VAL A 136 -8.16 -9.57 -0.11
CA VAL A 136 -8.87 -9.24 -1.37
C VAL A 136 -8.02 -8.45 -2.36
N CYS A 137 -6.87 -7.95 -1.93
CA CYS A 137 -5.99 -7.12 -2.75
C CYS A 137 -5.03 -7.97 -3.60
N HIS A 138 -4.20 -8.79 -2.95
CA HIS A 138 -3.14 -9.54 -3.62
C HIS A 138 -2.89 -10.95 -3.04
N SER A 139 -3.81 -11.52 -2.28
CA SER A 139 -3.67 -12.92 -1.81
C SER A 139 -3.49 -13.92 -2.95
N PRO A 140 -4.17 -13.81 -4.10
CA PRO A 140 -3.88 -14.69 -5.23
C PRO A 140 -2.44 -14.58 -5.73
N THR A 141 -1.89 -13.36 -5.77
CA THR A 141 -0.47 -13.12 -6.12
C THR A 141 0.46 -13.73 -5.08
N GLY A 142 0.17 -13.54 -3.78
CA GLY A 142 0.96 -14.14 -2.69
C GLY A 142 0.97 -15.68 -2.77
N TYR A 143 -0.17 -16.29 -3.05
CA TYR A 143 -0.27 -17.73 -3.26
C TYR A 143 0.53 -18.18 -4.50
N GLY A 144 0.37 -17.48 -5.63
CA GLY A 144 1.09 -17.78 -6.87
C GLY A 144 2.60 -17.69 -6.69
N LEU A 145 3.11 -16.60 -6.11
CA LEU A 145 4.53 -16.42 -5.83
C LEU A 145 5.07 -17.51 -4.88
N SER A 146 4.35 -17.80 -3.80
CA SER A 146 4.76 -18.84 -2.85
C SER A 146 4.81 -20.23 -3.49
N SER A 147 3.85 -20.55 -4.36
CA SER A 147 3.77 -21.86 -5.02
C SER A 147 4.81 -22.04 -6.13
N THR A 148 5.24 -20.95 -6.78
CA THR A 148 6.17 -21.01 -7.92
C THR A 148 7.61 -20.65 -7.54
N LEU A 149 7.80 -19.68 -6.65
CA LEU A 149 9.10 -19.12 -6.31
C LEU A 149 9.50 -19.35 -4.84
N GLY A 150 8.61 -19.94 -4.02
CA GLY A 150 8.87 -20.21 -2.60
C GLY A 150 8.77 -19.00 -1.67
N THR A 151 8.39 -17.83 -2.16
CA THR A 151 8.20 -16.60 -1.38
C THR A 151 6.93 -15.89 -1.81
N SER A 152 6.21 -15.26 -0.87
CA SER A 152 5.01 -14.50 -1.15
C SER A 152 5.25 -12.99 -1.35
N ALA A 153 6.50 -12.59 -1.53
CA ALA A 153 6.90 -11.20 -1.76
C ALA A 153 7.49 -11.01 -3.16
N GLY A 154 7.59 -9.77 -3.61
CA GLY A 154 8.32 -9.44 -4.84
C GLY A 154 9.78 -9.89 -4.74
N THR A 155 10.29 -10.46 -5.83
CA THR A 155 11.64 -11.04 -5.89
C THR A 155 12.70 -10.06 -6.39
N GLN A 156 12.29 -8.84 -6.71
CA GLN A 156 13.15 -7.80 -7.28
C GLN A 156 12.99 -6.50 -6.47
N ASP A 157 14.04 -5.69 -6.50
CA ASP A 157 14.01 -4.32 -6.00
C ASP A 157 13.69 -3.31 -7.13
N PHE A 158 13.63 -2.02 -6.76
CA PHE A 158 13.35 -0.99 -7.76
C PHE A 158 14.51 -0.72 -8.71
N ASP A 159 15.73 -1.09 -8.34
CA ASP A 159 16.92 -0.86 -9.17
C ASP A 159 16.92 -1.79 -10.38
N SER A 160 16.31 -2.96 -10.27
CA SER A 160 16.19 -3.91 -11.39
C SER A 160 15.47 -3.33 -12.62
N VAL A 161 14.67 -2.28 -12.47
CA VAL A 161 14.02 -1.61 -13.61
C VAL A 161 15.05 -0.94 -14.54
N GLU A 162 16.23 -0.59 -14.03
CA GLU A 162 17.27 0.08 -14.79
C GLU A 162 18.04 -0.87 -15.70
N GLU A 163 17.96 -2.17 -15.43
CA GLU A 163 18.65 -3.23 -16.17
C GLU A 163 17.74 -4.01 -17.12
N THR A 164 16.42 -3.81 -17.04
CA THR A 164 15.46 -4.57 -17.86
C THR A 164 15.34 -4.04 -19.28
N ASP A 165 15.14 -4.93 -20.25
CA ASP A 165 14.86 -4.59 -21.64
C ASP A 165 13.39 -4.53 -21.97
N ILE A 166 12.55 -5.23 -21.20
CA ILE A 166 11.10 -5.29 -21.40
C ILE A 166 10.39 -5.13 -20.06
N MET A 167 9.40 -4.25 -20.02
CA MET A 167 8.50 -4.05 -18.88
C MET A 167 7.08 -4.46 -19.28
N VAL A 168 6.46 -5.31 -18.50
CA VAL A 168 5.05 -5.70 -18.69
C VAL A 168 4.20 -5.09 -17.58
N LEU A 169 3.24 -4.26 -17.94
CA LEU A 169 2.28 -3.65 -17.01
C LEU A 169 0.90 -4.28 -17.22
N ILE A 170 0.37 -4.89 -16.16
CA ILE A 170 -0.94 -5.54 -16.17
C ILE A 170 -1.85 -4.84 -15.16
N GLY A 171 -2.94 -4.21 -15.63
CA GLY A 171 -3.91 -3.54 -14.77
C GLY A 171 -3.33 -2.44 -13.88
N ALA A 172 -2.24 -1.79 -14.30
CA ALA A 172 -1.51 -0.84 -13.50
C ALA A 172 -1.18 0.46 -14.26
N ASN A 173 -1.30 1.59 -13.58
CA ASN A 173 -0.84 2.88 -14.08
C ASN A 173 0.18 3.51 -13.12
N PRO A 174 1.46 3.13 -13.16
CA PRO A 174 2.48 3.65 -12.25
C PRO A 174 2.67 5.17 -12.32
N THR A 175 2.32 5.80 -13.44
CA THR A 175 2.41 7.28 -13.56
C THR A 175 1.57 7.98 -12.51
N ASP A 176 0.36 7.51 -12.26
CA ASP A 176 -0.56 8.11 -11.30
C ASP A 176 -0.42 7.47 -9.90
N ALA A 177 -0.27 6.15 -9.85
CA ALA A 177 -0.27 5.40 -8.60
C ALA A 177 1.10 5.37 -7.91
N HIS A 178 2.21 5.33 -8.65
CA HIS A 178 3.58 5.17 -8.13
C HIS A 178 4.57 6.11 -8.84
N PRO A 179 4.40 7.46 -8.76
CA PRO A 179 5.07 8.42 -9.65
C PRO A 179 6.59 8.36 -9.63
N VAL A 180 7.22 8.13 -8.46
CA VAL A 180 8.69 8.08 -8.35
C VAL A 180 9.22 6.84 -9.06
N PHE A 181 8.63 5.68 -8.85
CA PHE A 181 8.97 4.47 -9.59
C PHE A 181 8.73 4.63 -11.10
N ALA A 182 7.60 5.25 -11.46
CA ALA A 182 7.28 5.56 -12.86
C ALA A 182 8.31 6.47 -13.53
N SER A 183 8.95 7.36 -12.79
CA SER A 183 10.03 8.21 -13.32
C SER A 183 11.24 7.38 -13.73
N ARG A 184 11.63 6.40 -12.93
CA ARG A 184 12.71 5.46 -13.26
C ARG A 184 12.36 4.60 -14.49
N MET A 185 11.15 4.07 -14.54
CA MET A 185 10.65 3.37 -15.75
C MET A 185 10.75 4.25 -17.00
N LYS A 186 10.35 5.53 -16.90
CA LYS A 186 10.45 6.48 -18.03
C LYS A 186 11.87 6.71 -18.48
N GLN A 187 12.81 6.79 -17.54
CA GLN A 187 14.23 6.91 -17.86
C GLN A 187 14.70 5.69 -18.66
N ARG A 188 14.43 4.49 -18.18
CA ARG A 188 14.84 3.24 -18.85
C ARG A 188 14.20 3.08 -20.24
N LEU A 189 12.94 3.52 -20.42
CA LEU A 189 12.29 3.53 -21.74
C LEU A 189 12.99 4.47 -22.74
N ARG A 190 13.50 5.62 -22.29
CA ARG A 190 14.31 6.52 -23.15
C ARG A 190 15.65 5.92 -23.53
N GLU A 191 16.18 5.00 -22.74
CA GLU A 191 17.42 4.27 -23.00
C GLU A 191 17.21 3.05 -23.91
N GLY A 192 15.96 2.80 -24.36
CA GLY A 192 15.67 1.80 -25.38
C GLY A 192 14.87 0.59 -24.91
N ALA A 193 14.59 0.44 -23.62
CA ALA A 193 13.70 -0.61 -23.15
C ALA A 193 12.30 -0.46 -23.74
N LYS A 194 11.55 -1.55 -23.82
CA LYS A 194 10.20 -1.59 -24.35
C LYS A 194 9.17 -1.82 -23.23
N ILE A 195 7.95 -1.34 -23.46
CA ILE A 195 6.84 -1.56 -22.54
C ILE A 195 5.67 -2.23 -23.26
N ILE A 196 5.11 -3.24 -22.60
CA ILE A 196 3.86 -3.91 -23.00
C ILE A 196 2.81 -3.54 -21.96
N VAL A 197 1.68 -3.02 -22.39
CA VAL A 197 0.58 -2.64 -21.50
C VAL A 197 -0.60 -3.57 -21.73
N ILE A 198 -1.03 -4.25 -20.68
CA ILE A 198 -2.22 -5.13 -20.66
C ILE A 198 -3.25 -4.47 -19.74
N ASP A 199 -4.14 -3.66 -20.30
CA ASP A 199 -5.13 -2.89 -19.55
C ASP A 199 -6.32 -2.57 -20.47
N PRO A 200 -7.57 -2.67 -20.02
CA PRO A 200 -8.73 -2.28 -20.83
C PRO A 200 -8.72 -0.80 -21.21
N ARG A 201 -7.97 0.02 -20.47
CA ARG A 201 -7.85 1.46 -20.73
C ARG A 201 -6.55 1.79 -21.43
N ALA A 202 -6.60 2.69 -22.38
CA ALA A 202 -5.41 3.34 -22.92
C ALA A 202 -4.85 4.34 -21.90
N THR A 203 -4.04 3.85 -20.96
CA THR A 203 -3.40 4.69 -19.94
C THR A 203 -2.30 5.56 -20.57
N VAL A 204 -1.77 6.52 -19.81
CA VAL A 204 -0.62 7.36 -20.25
C VAL A 204 0.64 6.54 -20.58
N ARG A 205 0.67 5.26 -20.25
CA ARG A 205 1.76 4.33 -20.59
C ARG A 205 1.59 3.74 -21.99
N VAL A 206 0.37 3.73 -22.54
CA VAL A 206 0.12 3.33 -23.93
C VAL A 206 0.65 4.40 -24.85
N ARG A 207 0.30 5.66 -24.59
CA ARG A 207 0.78 6.78 -25.38
C ARG A 207 0.85 8.07 -24.58
N SER A 208 1.98 8.73 -24.67
CA SER A 208 2.21 10.09 -24.18
C SER A 208 3.34 10.73 -24.99
N PRO A 209 3.61 12.06 -24.88
CA PRO A 209 4.69 12.72 -25.63
C PRO A 209 6.06 12.09 -25.51
N HIS A 210 6.30 11.25 -24.48
CA HIS A 210 7.61 10.68 -24.19
C HIS A 210 7.60 9.16 -24.02
N ILE A 211 6.45 8.50 -24.22
CA ILE A 211 6.29 7.06 -24.03
C ILE A 211 5.28 6.55 -25.05
N GLU A 212 5.66 5.50 -25.75
CA GLU A 212 4.77 4.73 -26.58
C GLU A 212 4.97 3.25 -26.24
N ALA A 213 3.87 2.56 -25.93
CA ALA A 213 3.91 1.13 -25.67
C ALA A 213 4.24 0.38 -26.96
N ALA A 214 5.18 -0.57 -26.90
CA ALA A 214 5.44 -1.46 -28.01
C ALA A 214 4.19 -2.28 -28.37
N TYR A 215 3.45 -2.68 -27.33
CA TYR A 215 2.15 -3.35 -27.50
C TYR A 215 1.16 -2.85 -26.43
N HIS A 216 -0.08 -2.62 -26.85
CA HIS A 216 -1.23 -2.44 -25.97
C HIS A 216 -2.22 -3.57 -26.23
N LEU A 217 -2.50 -4.36 -25.19
CA LEU A 217 -3.42 -5.50 -25.24
C LEU A 217 -4.66 -5.14 -24.40
N PRO A 218 -5.70 -4.53 -25.02
CA PRO A 218 -6.92 -4.11 -24.32
C PRO A 218 -7.82 -5.32 -24.07
N LEU A 219 -7.62 -5.97 -22.95
CA LEU A 219 -8.43 -7.12 -22.54
C LEU A 219 -9.75 -6.68 -21.90
N LEU A 220 -10.74 -7.55 -21.89
CA LEU A 220 -11.98 -7.34 -21.14
C LEU A 220 -11.73 -7.59 -19.65
N PRO A 221 -12.35 -6.80 -18.74
CA PRO A 221 -12.29 -7.07 -17.31
C PRO A 221 -12.65 -8.54 -17.00
N GLY A 222 -11.84 -9.18 -16.15
CA GLY A 222 -12.00 -10.59 -15.78
C GLY A 222 -11.32 -11.60 -16.72
N THR A 223 -10.69 -11.18 -17.82
CA THR A 223 -10.04 -12.09 -18.78
C THR A 223 -8.51 -12.16 -18.65
N ASN A 224 -7.94 -11.67 -17.57
CA ASN A 224 -6.47 -11.68 -17.36
C ASN A 224 -5.88 -13.09 -17.42
N VAL A 225 -6.53 -14.06 -16.79
CA VAL A 225 -6.07 -15.46 -16.77
C VAL A 225 -6.05 -16.04 -18.18
N ALA A 226 -7.10 -15.81 -18.99
CA ALA A 226 -7.15 -16.27 -20.37
C ALA A 226 -6.02 -15.66 -21.21
N MET A 227 -5.75 -14.36 -21.06
CA MET A 227 -4.66 -13.67 -21.76
C MET A 227 -3.29 -14.27 -21.40
N LEU A 228 -3.02 -14.41 -20.11
CA LEU A 228 -1.73 -14.93 -19.64
C LEU A 228 -1.55 -16.42 -20.01
N THR A 229 -2.61 -17.21 -19.94
CA THR A 229 -2.59 -18.61 -20.41
C THR A 229 -2.34 -18.70 -21.91
N GLY A 230 -2.94 -17.79 -22.70
CA GLY A 230 -2.68 -17.70 -24.14
C GLY A 230 -1.21 -17.38 -24.45
N LEU A 231 -0.59 -16.45 -23.74
CA LEU A 231 0.83 -16.14 -23.88
C LEU A 231 1.71 -17.37 -23.51
N ALA A 232 1.41 -18.02 -22.39
CA ALA A 232 2.11 -19.23 -21.99
C ALA A 232 1.95 -20.38 -23.01
N HIS A 233 0.75 -20.53 -23.58
CA HIS A 233 0.48 -21.52 -24.63
C HIS A 233 1.37 -21.30 -25.85
N VAL A 234 1.49 -20.06 -26.34
CA VAL A 234 2.37 -19.73 -27.50
C VAL A 234 3.81 -20.06 -27.18
N ILE A 235 4.34 -19.66 -26.01
CA ILE A 235 5.71 -19.96 -25.60
C ILE A 235 5.99 -21.47 -25.64
N VAL A 236 5.07 -22.28 -25.11
CA VAL A 236 5.24 -23.75 -25.07
C VAL A 236 5.11 -24.39 -26.46
N THR A 237 4.12 -23.96 -27.26
CA THR A 237 3.85 -24.59 -28.57
C THR A 237 4.87 -24.21 -29.64
N GLU A 238 5.45 -23.03 -29.53
CA GLU A 238 6.47 -22.54 -30.46
C GLU A 238 7.91 -22.81 -29.99
N GLY A 239 8.06 -23.35 -28.77
CA GLY A 239 9.39 -23.70 -28.22
C GLY A 239 10.28 -22.50 -27.90
N LEU A 240 9.66 -21.36 -27.51
CA LEU A 240 10.34 -20.10 -27.22
C LEU A 240 10.98 -20.11 -25.82
#